data_069db84f1f90c8563e962a1dcd5a7ea2
#
_entry.id   069db84f1f90c8563e962a1dcd5a7ea2
#
_cell.length_a   1.000
_cell.length_b   1.000
_cell.length_c   1.000
_cell.angle_alpha   90.00
_cell.angle_beta   90.00
_cell.angle_gamma   90.00
#
_symmetry.space_group_name_H-M   'P 1'
#
loop_
_entity.id
_entity.type
_entity.pdbx_description
1 polymer ?
#
loop_
_entity_poly.entity_id
_entity_poly.type
_entity_poly.pdbx_seq_one_letter_code
_entity_poly.pdbx_strand_id
1 'polypeptide(L)'
;MKLWELLNGIPVASCAVDLEMEITGVSYDSRATQPGDLFVAMTGYATDGHKYIATALEKGAAAVLCQNLPEGEGPYIRTADSRRALAVIGANWFGHPAEEMTMIAVTGTCGKTTTTYLLKAILEQARGAKVGLIGTNQNMIGQEVIPTDRTTPESFEVQRLFREMADAGCAYAVMETSSHALCLDRVYGVYYAVGIFTNLTQDHLDFHVTMENYCDAKAILFRNCGVGVVNGDDPWTPRLLKDATCQVRTYGVKSEADLRAENVVLSANGIAFDAVTKTERVPIRVNIPGGFMVYNTLDVLGAALALGISLKDSAAVLAKVPHVQGRVEVVPTPGKDYTILIDYAHTPDSMVNVLQTVKEFAKGRTVAVFGCGGDRDKTKRPRMGKAAADWSDFAVVTTDNPRTEEPAAIIRDILPGFDDSNTPYEVVEDRVEAIRWAMDHAQKDDVIVLCGKGHETYQEVNHQKFHMDEREIVAEHLNSGR
;
A
#
# COMPACT_ATOMS: atom_id res chain seq x y z
N MET A 1 -24.91 12.77 19.00
CA MET A 1 -25.77 12.05 18.03
C MET A 1 -26.63 11.07 18.80
N LYS A 2 -27.91 10.89 18.42
CA LYS A 2 -28.77 9.91 19.07
C LYS A 2 -28.33 8.48 18.71
N LEU A 3 -28.47 7.55 19.66
CA LEU A 3 -28.05 6.15 19.44
C LEU A 3 -28.78 5.50 18.27
N TRP A 4 -30.08 5.77 18.07
CA TRP A 4 -30.84 5.22 16.94
C TRP A 4 -30.31 5.70 15.58
N GLU A 5 -29.78 6.92 15.50
CA GLU A 5 -29.14 7.43 14.26
C GLU A 5 -27.87 6.65 13.95
N LEU A 6 -27.06 6.36 14.98
CA LEU A 6 -25.84 5.54 14.82
C LEU A 6 -26.13 4.10 14.40
N LEU A 7 -27.20 3.52 14.90
CA LEU A 7 -27.60 2.14 14.62
C LEU A 7 -28.41 1.98 13.33
N ASN A 8 -28.69 3.07 12.63
CA ASN A 8 -29.45 2.99 11.38
C ASN A 8 -28.74 2.10 10.36
N GLY A 9 -29.47 1.14 9.78
CA GLY A 9 -28.93 0.17 8.83
C GLY A 9 -28.20 -1.03 9.45
N ILE A 10 -28.12 -1.12 10.80
CA ILE A 10 -27.49 -2.25 11.49
C ILE A 10 -28.57 -3.23 11.97
N PRO A 11 -28.48 -4.53 11.63
CA PRO A 11 -29.34 -5.55 12.20
C PRO A 11 -29.05 -5.74 13.71
N VAL A 12 -29.90 -5.19 14.55
CA VAL A 12 -29.84 -5.30 16.02
C VAL A 12 -30.68 -6.49 16.47
N ALA A 13 -30.05 -7.47 17.13
CA ALA A 13 -30.71 -8.67 17.64
C ALA A 13 -31.37 -8.44 19.00
N SER A 14 -30.78 -7.59 19.86
CA SER A 14 -31.33 -7.13 21.12
C SER A 14 -30.70 -5.81 21.53
N CYS A 15 -31.47 -4.99 22.26
CA CYS A 15 -31.02 -3.69 22.76
C CYS A 15 -31.57 -3.50 24.18
N ALA A 16 -30.66 -3.27 25.14
CA ALA A 16 -30.99 -3.07 26.55
C ALA A 16 -30.81 -1.60 27.00
N VAL A 17 -30.73 -0.68 26.04
CA VAL A 17 -30.52 0.76 26.28
C VAL A 17 -31.59 1.61 25.58
N ASP A 18 -31.81 2.82 26.08
CA ASP A 18 -32.69 3.78 25.44
C ASP A 18 -32.05 4.25 24.10
N LEU A 19 -32.77 4.05 23.01
CA LEU A 19 -32.34 4.47 21.68
C LEU A 19 -32.27 6.00 21.51
N GLU A 20 -32.99 6.75 22.36
CA GLU A 20 -32.98 8.22 22.38
C GLU A 20 -31.76 8.79 23.15
N MET A 21 -30.96 7.94 23.81
CA MET A 21 -29.79 8.40 24.53
C MET A 21 -28.80 9.10 23.57
N GLU A 22 -28.06 10.04 24.10
CA GLU A 22 -27.06 10.79 23.36
C GLU A 22 -25.71 10.12 23.49
N ILE A 23 -25.06 9.83 22.34
CA ILE A 23 -23.72 9.31 22.24
C ILE A 23 -22.78 10.46 21.85
N THR A 24 -21.69 10.60 22.59
CA THR A 24 -20.73 11.72 22.42
C THR A 24 -19.49 11.32 21.64
N GLY A 25 -19.22 10.01 21.50
CA GLY A 25 -18.10 9.47 20.72
C GLY A 25 -18.30 7.99 20.43
N VAL A 26 -17.41 7.44 19.62
CA VAL A 26 -17.36 6.00 19.29
C VAL A 26 -15.95 5.50 19.52
N SER A 27 -15.82 4.41 20.26
CA SER A 27 -14.53 3.75 20.52
C SER A 27 -14.62 2.26 20.27
N TYR A 28 -13.53 1.67 19.80
CA TYR A 28 -13.35 0.21 19.63
C TYR A 28 -12.02 -0.25 20.23
N ASP A 29 -11.27 0.66 20.86
CA ASP A 29 -10.14 0.41 21.73
C ASP A 29 -10.50 0.90 23.15
N SER A 30 -10.61 -0.03 24.10
CA SER A 30 -10.99 0.31 25.47
C SER A 30 -10.01 1.26 26.16
N ARG A 31 -8.76 1.37 25.67
CA ARG A 31 -7.77 2.32 26.18
C ARG A 31 -8.13 3.77 25.83
N ALA A 32 -8.78 3.97 24.69
CA ALA A 32 -9.18 5.28 24.17
C ALA A 32 -10.61 5.68 24.54
N THR A 33 -11.41 4.76 25.11
CA THR A 33 -12.80 5.01 25.52
C THR A 33 -12.91 6.20 26.46
N GLN A 34 -13.90 7.08 26.18
CA GLN A 34 -14.25 8.27 26.95
C GLN A 34 -15.68 8.14 27.52
N PRO A 35 -16.03 8.90 28.58
CA PRO A 35 -17.40 8.95 29.08
C PRO A 35 -18.38 9.39 28.00
N GLY A 36 -19.48 8.65 27.85
CA GLY A 36 -20.51 8.89 26.84
C GLY A 36 -20.29 8.21 25.48
N ASP A 37 -19.20 7.46 25.32
CA ASP A 37 -18.91 6.71 24.08
C ASP A 37 -19.86 5.52 23.89
N LEU A 38 -20.13 5.20 22.62
CA LEU A 38 -20.52 3.86 22.20
C LEU A 38 -19.26 3.02 22.01
N PHE A 39 -19.03 2.03 22.87
CA PHE A 39 -17.93 1.10 22.69
C PHE A 39 -18.34 -0.07 21.78
N VAL A 40 -17.58 -0.33 20.71
CA VAL A 40 -17.83 -1.44 19.79
C VAL A 40 -16.82 -2.57 20.05
N ALA A 41 -17.29 -3.66 20.65
CA ALA A 41 -16.48 -4.84 20.94
C ALA A 41 -16.38 -5.72 19.68
N MET A 42 -15.20 -5.72 19.04
CA MET A 42 -14.95 -6.50 17.83
C MET A 42 -14.13 -7.76 18.15
N THR A 43 -14.46 -8.86 17.47
CA THR A 43 -13.55 -9.99 17.39
C THR A 43 -12.40 -9.65 16.44
N GLY A 44 -11.20 -9.43 17.00
CA GLY A 44 -9.99 -9.10 16.25
C GLY A 44 -9.22 -10.36 15.84
N TYR A 45 -8.26 -10.20 14.90
CA TYR A 45 -7.34 -11.28 14.52
C TYR A 45 -6.38 -11.66 15.65
N ALA A 46 -5.82 -10.67 16.35
CA ALA A 46 -4.85 -10.88 17.42
C ALA A 46 -5.50 -10.94 18.81
N THR A 47 -6.64 -10.30 19.02
CA THR A 47 -7.33 -10.26 20.31
C THR A 47 -8.83 -10.08 20.11
N ASP A 48 -9.61 -10.54 21.09
CA ASP A 48 -11.06 -10.38 21.12
C ASP A 48 -11.42 -9.18 22.00
N GLY A 49 -12.03 -8.15 21.38
CA GLY A 49 -12.48 -6.92 22.04
C GLY A 49 -13.52 -7.12 23.12
N HIS A 50 -14.26 -8.24 23.08
CA HIS A 50 -15.24 -8.57 24.13
C HIS A 50 -14.61 -8.70 25.52
N LYS A 51 -13.33 -9.09 25.63
CA LYS A 51 -12.57 -9.17 26.89
C LYS A 51 -12.41 -7.82 27.59
N TYR A 52 -12.57 -6.72 26.85
CA TYR A 52 -12.33 -5.36 27.33
C TYR A 52 -13.62 -4.57 27.58
N ILE A 53 -14.80 -5.21 27.50
CA ILE A 53 -16.09 -4.54 27.73
C ILE A 53 -16.14 -3.95 29.13
N ALA A 54 -15.72 -4.68 30.15
CA ALA A 54 -15.69 -4.19 31.53
C ALA A 54 -14.83 -2.92 31.66
N THR A 55 -13.64 -2.92 31.05
CA THR A 55 -12.73 -1.77 31.05
C THR A 55 -13.36 -0.55 30.34
N ALA A 56 -14.08 -0.75 29.25
CA ALA A 56 -14.77 0.33 28.55
C ALA A 56 -15.91 0.92 29.41
N LEU A 57 -16.68 0.08 30.10
CA LEU A 57 -17.74 0.52 31.02
C LEU A 57 -17.18 1.27 32.24
N GLU A 58 -16.06 0.78 32.82
CA GLU A 58 -15.36 1.48 33.92
C GLU A 58 -14.88 2.88 33.51
N LYS A 59 -14.55 3.07 32.24
CA LYS A 59 -14.17 4.37 31.65
C LYS A 59 -15.37 5.24 31.27
N GLY A 60 -16.61 4.74 31.47
CA GLY A 60 -17.81 5.50 31.25
C GLY A 60 -18.44 5.37 29.87
N ALA A 61 -18.16 4.26 29.14
CA ALA A 61 -18.92 3.98 27.94
C ALA A 61 -20.44 3.98 28.25
N ALA A 62 -21.22 4.74 27.49
CA ALA A 62 -22.66 4.86 27.71
C ALA A 62 -23.44 3.63 27.21
N ALA A 63 -22.92 2.98 26.17
CA ALA A 63 -23.46 1.74 25.63
C ALA A 63 -22.33 0.89 25.02
N VAL A 64 -22.58 -0.43 24.88
CA VAL A 64 -21.66 -1.40 24.28
C VAL A 64 -22.37 -2.16 23.18
N LEU A 65 -21.83 -2.11 21.95
CA LEU A 65 -22.26 -2.97 20.86
C LEU A 65 -21.32 -4.17 20.77
N CYS A 66 -21.88 -5.39 20.78
CA CYS A 66 -21.11 -6.64 20.81
C CYS A 66 -21.84 -7.77 20.05
N GLN A 67 -21.10 -8.82 19.71
CA GLN A 67 -21.66 -10.05 19.13
C GLN A 67 -22.08 -11.03 20.24
N ASN A 68 -21.25 -11.17 21.26
CA ASN A 68 -21.46 -12.02 22.41
C ASN A 68 -21.76 -11.16 23.63
N LEU A 69 -22.93 -11.37 24.22
CA LEU A 69 -23.29 -10.66 25.45
C LEU A 69 -22.44 -11.13 26.62
N PRO A 70 -21.93 -10.21 27.45
CA PRO A 70 -21.33 -10.56 28.73
C PRO A 70 -22.38 -11.19 29.68
N GLU A 71 -21.90 -11.85 30.73
CA GLU A 71 -22.78 -12.31 31.81
C GLU A 71 -23.33 -11.11 32.62
N GLY A 72 -24.61 -11.18 32.99
CA GLY A 72 -25.29 -10.13 33.73
C GLY A 72 -25.97 -9.05 32.87
N GLU A 73 -26.64 -8.14 33.58
CA GLU A 73 -27.33 -7.00 32.96
C GLU A 73 -26.34 -5.85 32.71
N GLY A 74 -26.55 -5.12 31.61
CA GLY A 74 -25.72 -3.97 31.27
C GLY A 74 -26.24 -3.24 30.03
N PRO A 75 -25.60 -2.12 29.65
CA PRO A 75 -26.02 -1.29 28.52
C PRO A 75 -25.58 -1.93 27.19
N TYR A 76 -26.08 -3.13 26.91
CA TYR A 76 -25.63 -3.94 25.78
C TYR A 76 -26.57 -3.87 24.58
N ILE A 77 -25.95 -3.81 23.40
CA ILE A 77 -26.60 -3.88 22.09
C ILE A 77 -25.98 -5.06 21.36
N ARG A 78 -26.77 -6.05 21.00
CA ARG A 78 -26.30 -7.25 20.31
C ARG A 78 -26.50 -7.14 18.81
N THR A 79 -25.44 -7.42 18.05
CA THR A 79 -25.47 -7.58 16.59
C THR A 79 -24.83 -8.91 16.17
N ALA A 80 -25.12 -9.38 14.96
CA ALA A 80 -24.48 -10.57 14.42
C ALA A 80 -23.03 -10.34 14.01
N ASP A 81 -22.67 -9.11 13.62
CA ASP A 81 -21.35 -8.76 13.10
C ASP A 81 -20.97 -7.34 13.58
N SER A 82 -20.10 -7.26 14.58
CA SER A 82 -19.67 -5.98 15.15
C SER A 82 -18.66 -5.24 14.27
N ARG A 83 -17.96 -5.94 13.33
CA ARG A 83 -17.07 -5.27 12.37
C ARG A 83 -17.85 -4.50 11.32
N ARG A 84 -18.85 -5.14 10.72
CA ARG A 84 -19.78 -4.45 9.80
C ARG A 84 -20.54 -3.35 10.49
N ALA A 85 -20.97 -3.60 11.74
CA ALA A 85 -21.63 -2.58 12.53
C ALA A 85 -20.71 -1.36 12.74
N LEU A 86 -19.43 -1.52 13.05
CA LEU A 86 -18.48 -0.41 13.20
C LEU A 86 -18.35 0.40 11.89
N ALA A 87 -18.32 -0.28 10.74
CA ALA A 87 -18.24 0.40 9.45
C ALA A 87 -19.50 1.25 9.16
N VAL A 88 -20.69 0.72 9.46
CA VAL A 88 -21.96 1.45 9.33
C VAL A 88 -22.04 2.59 10.34
N ILE A 89 -21.66 2.34 11.62
CA ILE A 89 -21.60 3.39 12.66
C ILE A 89 -20.66 4.53 12.22
N GLY A 90 -19.48 4.19 11.67
CA GLY A 90 -18.56 5.20 11.16
C GLY A 90 -19.18 6.03 10.03
N ALA A 91 -19.85 5.41 9.07
CA ALA A 91 -20.54 6.10 8.00
C ALA A 91 -21.64 7.03 8.56
N ASN A 92 -22.48 6.54 9.46
CA ASN A 92 -23.55 7.32 10.10
C ASN A 92 -22.98 8.49 10.94
N TRP A 93 -21.91 8.22 11.73
CA TRP A 93 -21.27 9.24 12.57
C TRP A 93 -20.71 10.41 11.77
N PHE A 94 -20.08 10.11 10.65
CA PHE A 94 -19.44 11.09 9.78
C PHE A 94 -20.34 11.59 8.63
N GLY A 95 -21.61 11.19 8.57
CA GLY A 95 -22.60 11.69 7.60
C GLY A 95 -22.36 11.20 6.17
N HIS A 96 -21.95 9.92 6.00
CA HIS A 96 -21.77 9.23 4.71
C HIS A 96 -20.82 9.93 3.73
N PRO A 97 -19.62 10.36 4.15
CA PRO A 97 -18.73 11.20 3.33
C PRO A 97 -18.29 10.54 2.02
N ALA A 98 -18.29 9.21 1.94
CA ALA A 98 -17.95 8.49 0.70
C ALA A 98 -18.95 8.77 -0.45
N GLU A 99 -20.18 9.21 -0.14
CA GLU A 99 -21.20 9.55 -1.15
C GLU A 99 -20.99 10.95 -1.75
N GLU A 100 -20.17 11.79 -1.10
CA GLU A 100 -19.85 13.15 -1.55
C GLU A 100 -18.68 13.21 -2.52
N MET A 101 -17.95 12.09 -2.71
CA MET A 101 -16.76 12.02 -3.56
C MET A 101 -16.84 10.84 -4.53
N THR A 102 -16.07 10.93 -5.62
CA THR A 102 -15.86 9.76 -6.50
C THR A 102 -14.81 8.84 -5.88
N MET A 103 -15.24 7.68 -5.39
CA MET A 103 -14.39 6.71 -4.71
C MET A 103 -13.69 5.77 -5.69
N ILE A 104 -12.38 5.56 -5.53
CA ILE A 104 -11.58 4.66 -6.37
C ILE A 104 -10.74 3.76 -5.45
N ALA A 105 -10.79 2.45 -5.67
CA ALA A 105 -10.03 1.48 -4.91
C ALA A 105 -9.04 0.70 -5.76
N VAL A 106 -7.85 0.46 -5.22
CA VAL A 106 -6.80 -0.34 -5.85
C VAL A 106 -6.48 -1.54 -4.97
N THR A 107 -6.61 -2.74 -5.51
CA THR A 107 -6.22 -3.99 -4.84
C THR A 107 -5.26 -4.79 -5.71
N GLY A 108 -4.52 -5.69 -5.10
CA GLY A 108 -3.51 -6.55 -5.72
C GLY A 108 -2.40 -6.89 -4.73
N THR A 109 -1.43 -7.70 -5.13
CA THR A 109 -0.24 -7.97 -4.29
C THR A 109 0.72 -6.81 -4.37
N CYS A 110 1.20 -6.47 -5.56
CA CYS A 110 2.15 -5.40 -5.83
C CYS A 110 1.51 -4.27 -6.67
N GLY A 111 2.13 -3.09 -6.69
CA GLY A 111 1.73 -1.98 -7.57
C GLY A 111 0.70 -1.00 -6.99
N LYS A 112 -0.05 -1.36 -5.96
CA LYS A 112 -1.12 -0.51 -5.37
C LYS A 112 -0.69 0.93 -5.10
N THR A 113 0.40 1.12 -4.39
CA THR A 113 0.92 2.46 -4.05
C THR A 113 1.26 3.27 -5.30
N THR A 114 1.99 2.67 -6.23
CA THR A 114 2.36 3.34 -7.50
C THR A 114 1.11 3.73 -8.28
N THR A 115 0.15 2.82 -8.43
CA THR A 115 -1.13 3.07 -9.12
C THR A 115 -1.90 4.21 -8.46
N THR A 116 -2.03 4.23 -7.12
CA THR A 116 -2.77 5.30 -6.42
C THR A 116 -2.12 6.67 -6.61
N TYR A 117 -0.79 6.76 -6.54
CA TYR A 117 -0.06 8.01 -6.75
C TYR A 117 -0.15 8.53 -8.21
N LEU A 118 0.03 7.64 -9.19
CA LEU A 118 -0.09 8.00 -10.60
C LEU A 118 -1.51 8.45 -10.95
N LEU A 119 -2.52 7.74 -10.45
CA LEU A 119 -3.92 8.10 -10.69
C LEU A 119 -4.27 9.43 -10.01
N LYS A 120 -3.81 9.65 -8.76
CA LYS A 120 -3.95 10.94 -8.08
C LYS A 120 -3.37 12.07 -8.93
N ALA A 121 -2.16 11.90 -9.46
CA ALA A 121 -1.53 12.91 -10.32
C ALA A 121 -2.34 13.20 -11.57
N ILE A 122 -2.91 12.19 -12.24
CA ILE A 122 -3.78 12.38 -13.41
C ILE A 122 -5.04 13.15 -13.03
N LEU A 123 -5.72 12.78 -11.95
CA LEU A 123 -6.94 13.44 -11.51
C LEU A 123 -6.68 14.91 -11.13
N GLU A 124 -5.58 15.20 -10.45
CA GLU A 124 -5.22 16.56 -10.06
C GLU A 124 -4.84 17.43 -11.29
N GLN A 125 -4.01 16.90 -12.19
CA GLN A 125 -3.49 17.72 -13.29
C GLN A 125 -4.41 17.76 -14.51
N ALA A 126 -5.09 16.66 -14.86
CA ALA A 126 -5.97 16.62 -16.02
C ALA A 126 -7.39 17.14 -15.70
N ARG A 127 -7.85 17.03 -14.45
CA ARG A 127 -9.18 17.50 -14.02
C ARG A 127 -9.14 18.78 -13.20
N GLY A 128 -7.96 19.20 -12.72
CA GLY A 128 -7.84 20.32 -11.76
C GLY A 128 -8.53 20.04 -10.42
N ALA A 129 -8.71 18.78 -10.05
CA ALA A 129 -9.47 18.37 -8.89
C ALA A 129 -8.57 18.22 -7.66
N LYS A 130 -9.08 18.48 -6.46
CA LYS A 130 -8.43 18.07 -5.22
C LYS A 130 -8.73 16.62 -4.98
N VAL A 131 -7.70 15.82 -4.63
CA VAL A 131 -7.79 14.36 -4.50
C VAL A 131 -7.30 13.94 -3.12
N GLY A 132 -8.12 13.13 -2.43
CA GLY A 132 -7.70 12.40 -1.24
C GLY A 132 -6.98 11.11 -1.60
N LEU A 133 -6.01 10.69 -0.80
CA LEU A 133 -5.31 9.42 -0.95
C LEU A 133 -5.20 8.71 0.40
N ILE A 134 -5.52 7.41 0.41
CA ILE A 134 -5.27 6.51 1.55
C ILE A 134 -4.34 5.40 1.08
N GLY A 135 -3.16 5.26 1.71
CA GLY A 135 -2.20 4.27 1.24
C GLY A 135 -1.08 3.93 2.22
N THR A 136 -0.22 3.02 1.80
CA THR A 136 0.86 2.45 2.61
C THR A 136 1.89 3.49 3.04
N ASN A 137 2.29 4.38 2.14
CA ASN A 137 3.34 5.36 2.44
C ASN A 137 2.81 6.46 3.37
N GLN A 138 1.62 6.96 3.08
CA GLN A 138 0.97 8.07 3.79
C GLN A 138 -0.48 8.22 3.31
N ASN A 139 -1.30 8.89 4.09
CA ASN A 139 -2.56 9.43 3.64
C ASN A 139 -2.34 10.88 3.17
N MET A 140 -3.18 11.38 2.26
CA MET A 140 -3.08 12.75 1.76
C MET A 140 -4.45 13.39 1.55
N ILE A 141 -4.54 14.69 1.82
CA ILE A 141 -5.68 15.55 1.44
C ILE A 141 -5.15 16.63 0.51
N GLY A 142 -5.30 16.45 -0.80
CA GLY A 142 -4.56 17.24 -1.78
C GLY A 142 -3.05 17.04 -1.61
N GLN A 143 -2.32 18.08 -1.20
CA GLN A 143 -0.88 18.01 -0.95
C GLN A 143 -0.52 17.88 0.53
N GLU A 144 -1.49 17.97 1.42
CA GLU A 144 -1.27 17.79 2.86
C GLU A 144 -1.08 16.31 3.18
N VAL A 145 0.00 15.99 3.90
CA VAL A 145 0.38 14.63 4.29
C VAL A 145 -0.13 14.33 5.69
N ILE A 146 -0.83 13.21 5.84
CA ILE A 146 -1.31 12.67 7.11
C ILE A 146 -0.59 11.33 7.36
N PRO A 147 0.13 11.18 8.49
CA PRO A 147 0.80 9.93 8.83
C PRO A 147 -0.17 8.75 8.87
N THR A 148 0.32 7.57 8.53
CA THR A 148 -0.45 6.32 8.60
C THR A 148 0.40 5.19 9.15
N ASP A 149 -0.25 4.28 9.89
CA ASP A 149 0.39 3.06 10.40
C ASP A 149 -0.04 1.81 9.61
N ARG A 150 -0.99 1.96 8.68
CA ARG A 150 -1.58 0.85 7.91
C ARG A 150 -1.91 1.27 6.49
N THR A 151 -1.73 0.35 5.56
CA THR A 151 -2.16 0.53 4.16
C THR A 151 -3.63 0.93 4.03
N THR A 152 -4.51 0.29 4.81
CA THR A 152 -5.93 0.59 4.90
C THR A 152 -6.28 0.62 6.39
N PRO A 153 -6.64 1.77 6.97
CA PRO A 153 -7.02 1.89 8.37
C PRO A 153 -8.25 1.07 8.75
N GLU A 154 -8.65 1.06 10.02
CA GLU A 154 -9.89 0.43 10.47
C GLU A 154 -11.09 1.25 9.98
N SER A 155 -12.28 0.64 9.92
CA SER A 155 -13.44 1.23 9.25
C SER A 155 -13.83 2.61 9.77
N PHE A 156 -13.75 2.83 11.08
CA PHE A 156 -14.09 4.12 11.69
C PHE A 156 -13.08 5.22 11.27
N GLU A 157 -11.78 4.92 11.24
CA GLU A 157 -10.76 5.85 10.75
C GLU A 157 -10.88 6.11 9.25
N VAL A 158 -11.27 5.10 8.46
CA VAL A 158 -11.53 5.27 7.02
C VAL A 158 -12.62 6.29 6.81
N GLN A 159 -13.74 6.20 7.55
CA GLN A 159 -14.85 7.15 7.43
C GLN A 159 -14.48 8.55 7.94
N ARG A 160 -13.66 8.64 9.00
CA ARG A 160 -13.11 9.91 9.47
C ARG A 160 -12.26 10.59 8.40
N LEU A 161 -11.33 9.85 7.78
CA LEU A 161 -10.50 10.38 6.69
C LEU A 161 -11.35 10.83 5.50
N PHE A 162 -12.39 10.08 5.15
CA PHE A 162 -13.30 10.49 4.08
C PHE A 162 -14.02 11.79 4.44
N ARG A 163 -14.43 12.00 5.71
CA ARG A 163 -15.04 13.26 6.15
C ARG A 163 -14.05 14.41 6.03
N GLU A 164 -12.83 14.23 6.51
CA GLU A 164 -11.76 15.23 6.38
C GLU A 164 -11.48 15.59 4.91
N MET A 165 -11.48 14.59 4.01
CA MET A 165 -11.31 14.80 2.57
C MET A 165 -12.47 15.56 1.94
N ALA A 166 -13.72 15.18 2.27
CA ALA A 166 -14.91 15.85 1.75
C ALA A 166 -15.00 17.30 2.24
N ASP A 167 -14.75 17.55 3.54
CA ASP A 167 -14.73 18.90 4.12
C ASP A 167 -13.64 19.78 3.51
N ALA A 168 -12.51 19.17 3.10
CA ALA A 168 -11.46 19.86 2.40
C ALA A 168 -11.75 20.09 0.90
N GLY A 169 -12.90 19.63 0.40
CA GLY A 169 -13.33 19.80 -0.99
C GLY A 169 -12.68 18.83 -1.99
N CYS A 170 -12.27 17.64 -1.53
CA CYS A 170 -11.80 16.61 -2.46
C CYS A 170 -12.97 16.11 -3.33
N ALA A 171 -12.79 16.11 -4.65
CA ALA A 171 -13.75 15.54 -5.59
C ALA A 171 -13.59 14.04 -5.78
N TYR A 172 -12.41 13.52 -5.47
CA TYR A 172 -12.03 12.12 -5.61
C TYR A 172 -11.31 11.65 -4.35
N ALA A 173 -11.51 10.38 -3.99
CA ALA A 173 -10.68 9.67 -3.03
C ALA A 173 -10.14 8.39 -3.67
N VAL A 174 -8.81 8.26 -3.73
CA VAL A 174 -8.11 7.08 -4.26
C VAL A 174 -7.51 6.33 -3.09
N MET A 175 -7.78 5.03 -2.96
CA MET A 175 -7.28 4.27 -1.82
C MET A 175 -6.69 2.92 -2.18
N GLU A 176 -5.62 2.55 -1.49
CA GLU A 176 -5.14 1.19 -1.45
C GLU A 176 -6.09 0.35 -0.58
N THR A 177 -6.67 -0.69 -1.17
CA THR A 177 -7.59 -1.59 -0.47
C THR A 177 -6.94 -2.97 -0.35
N SER A 178 -6.35 -3.24 0.82
CA SER A 178 -5.67 -4.51 1.09
C SER A 178 -6.67 -5.66 1.18
N SER A 179 -6.21 -6.89 0.92
CA SER A 179 -7.04 -8.09 1.10
C SER A 179 -7.54 -8.26 2.53
N HIS A 180 -6.71 -7.89 3.53
CA HIS A 180 -7.12 -7.85 4.93
C HIS A 180 -8.27 -6.87 5.16
N ALA A 181 -8.20 -5.68 4.55
CA ALA A 181 -9.25 -4.67 4.71
C ALA A 181 -10.57 -5.14 4.11
N LEU A 182 -10.52 -5.84 2.98
CA LEU A 182 -11.71 -6.43 2.34
C LEU A 182 -12.31 -7.57 3.18
N CYS A 183 -11.47 -8.52 3.66
CA CYS A 183 -11.91 -9.63 4.51
C CYS A 183 -12.39 -9.21 5.89
N LEU A 184 -11.79 -8.16 6.46
CA LEU A 184 -12.12 -7.68 7.79
C LEU A 184 -13.15 -6.54 7.78
N ASP A 185 -13.87 -6.38 6.69
CA ASP A 185 -14.96 -5.42 6.50
C ASP A 185 -14.57 -3.94 6.82
N ARG A 186 -13.27 -3.56 6.71
CA ARG A 186 -12.80 -2.19 6.99
C ARG A 186 -13.36 -1.17 6.01
N VAL A 187 -13.76 -1.61 4.85
CA VAL A 187 -14.34 -0.80 3.77
C VAL A 187 -15.78 -1.22 3.45
N TYR A 188 -16.45 -1.91 4.39
CA TYR A 188 -17.83 -2.33 4.22
C TYR A 188 -18.76 -1.14 4.03
N GLY A 189 -19.68 -1.25 3.08
CA GLY A 189 -20.65 -0.18 2.75
C GLY A 189 -20.11 0.91 1.83
N VAL A 190 -18.79 0.91 1.51
CA VAL A 190 -18.23 1.86 0.54
C VAL A 190 -18.44 1.33 -0.88
N TYR A 191 -19.08 2.12 -1.73
CA TYR A 191 -19.22 1.83 -3.16
C TYR A 191 -18.18 2.61 -3.97
N TYR A 192 -17.48 1.93 -4.87
CA TYR A 192 -16.42 2.53 -5.69
C TYR A 192 -16.89 2.76 -7.13
N ALA A 193 -16.65 3.96 -7.66
CA ALA A 193 -16.87 4.20 -9.08
C ALA A 193 -15.94 3.30 -9.94
N VAL A 194 -14.68 3.13 -9.49
CA VAL A 194 -13.69 2.27 -10.16
C VAL A 194 -12.98 1.40 -9.13
N GLY A 195 -12.95 0.10 -9.37
CA GLY A 195 -12.10 -0.89 -8.68
C GLY A 195 -10.98 -1.34 -9.61
N ILE A 196 -9.73 -1.34 -9.14
CA ILE A 196 -8.55 -1.71 -9.91
C ILE A 196 -7.93 -2.99 -9.32
N PHE A 197 -7.61 -3.96 -10.19
CA PHE A 197 -6.83 -5.15 -9.85
C PHE A 197 -5.49 -5.13 -10.59
N THR A 198 -4.39 -5.05 -9.84
CA THR A 198 -3.04 -5.00 -10.39
C THR A 198 -2.49 -6.38 -10.72
N ASN A 199 -2.39 -7.27 -9.73
CA ASN A 199 -1.87 -8.64 -9.86
C ASN A 199 -2.13 -9.47 -8.60
N LEU A 200 -1.93 -10.80 -8.70
CA LEU A 200 -1.94 -11.70 -7.56
C LEU A 200 -0.74 -12.66 -7.61
N THR A 201 0.19 -12.47 -6.67
CA THR A 201 1.31 -13.39 -6.42
C THR A 201 1.28 -13.85 -4.97
N GLN A 202 2.10 -14.86 -4.62
CA GLN A 202 2.09 -15.42 -3.27
C GLN A 202 2.48 -14.38 -2.23
N ASP A 203 1.56 -14.09 -1.30
CA ASP A 203 1.74 -13.22 -0.15
C ASP A 203 0.63 -13.49 0.88
N HIS A 204 0.85 -13.10 2.13
CA HIS A 204 -0.16 -13.15 3.20
C HIS A 204 -0.86 -14.51 3.40
N LEU A 205 -0.17 -15.64 3.10
CA LEU A 205 -0.73 -16.98 3.32
C LEU A 205 -0.78 -17.37 4.81
N ASP A 206 -0.09 -16.67 5.68
CA ASP A 206 -0.25 -16.71 7.13
C ASP A 206 -1.68 -16.31 7.57
N PHE A 207 -2.32 -15.41 6.84
CA PHE A 207 -3.68 -14.96 7.08
C PHE A 207 -4.70 -15.69 6.19
N HIS A 208 -4.47 -15.75 4.88
CA HIS A 208 -5.46 -16.28 3.91
C HIS A 208 -5.41 -17.80 3.77
N VAL A 209 -4.34 -18.45 4.24
CA VAL A 209 -4.10 -19.91 4.20
C VAL A 209 -3.85 -20.44 2.78
N THR A 210 -4.66 -20.03 1.79
CA THR A 210 -4.52 -20.46 0.39
C THR A 210 -4.56 -19.27 -0.58
N MET A 211 -4.03 -19.46 -1.78
CA MET A 211 -4.08 -18.46 -2.85
C MET A 211 -5.52 -18.21 -3.31
N GLU A 212 -6.37 -19.23 -3.27
CA GLU A 212 -7.80 -19.14 -3.60
C GLU A 212 -8.51 -18.19 -2.64
N ASN A 213 -8.32 -18.35 -1.32
CA ASN A 213 -8.90 -17.45 -0.31
C ASN A 213 -8.36 -16.03 -0.46
N TYR A 214 -7.08 -15.89 -0.82
CA TYR A 214 -6.45 -14.60 -1.05
C TYR A 214 -7.06 -13.88 -2.27
N CYS A 215 -7.32 -14.64 -3.35
CA CYS A 215 -8.03 -14.15 -4.53
C CYS A 215 -9.48 -13.76 -4.19
N ASP A 216 -10.22 -14.62 -3.49
CA ASP A 216 -11.61 -14.41 -3.12
C ASP A 216 -11.78 -13.17 -2.21
N ALA A 217 -10.80 -12.90 -1.34
CA ALA A 217 -10.74 -11.68 -0.55
C ALA A 217 -10.69 -10.43 -1.43
N LYS A 218 -9.84 -10.42 -2.47
CA LYS A 218 -9.74 -9.29 -3.40
C LYS A 218 -10.97 -9.17 -4.31
N ALA A 219 -11.61 -10.29 -4.65
CA ALA A 219 -12.82 -10.33 -5.45
C ALA A 219 -14.00 -9.56 -4.82
N ILE A 220 -13.99 -9.34 -3.48
CA ILE A 220 -15.00 -8.53 -2.78
C ILE A 220 -15.10 -7.12 -3.39
N LEU A 221 -13.99 -6.51 -3.82
CA LEU A 221 -13.99 -5.19 -4.44
C LEU A 221 -14.86 -5.15 -5.70
N PHE A 222 -14.81 -6.18 -6.53
CA PHE A 222 -15.49 -6.22 -7.85
C PHE A 222 -17.00 -6.52 -7.75
N ARG A 223 -17.48 -6.76 -6.54
CA ARG A 223 -18.92 -6.78 -6.20
C ARG A 223 -19.42 -5.42 -5.69
N ASN A 224 -18.49 -4.51 -5.36
CA ASN A 224 -18.79 -3.22 -4.75
C ASN A 224 -18.23 -2.04 -5.57
N CYS A 225 -18.07 -2.20 -6.89
CA CYS A 225 -17.66 -1.11 -7.78
C CYS A 225 -18.51 -1.06 -9.06
N GLY A 226 -18.51 0.11 -9.71
CA GLY A 226 -19.22 0.32 -10.98
C GLY A 226 -18.43 -0.23 -12.17
N VAL A 227 -17.14 0.11 -12.24
CA VAL A 227 -16.22 -0.37 -13.28
C VAL A 227 -15.05 -1.10 -12.62
N GLY A 228 -14.79 -2.33 -13.05
CA GLY A 228 -13.61 -3.10 -12.67
C GLY A 228 -12.55 -3.03 -13.75
N VAL A 229 -11.38 -2.42 -13.46
CA VAL A 229 -10.21 -2.37 -14.35
C VAL A 229 -9.25 -3.48 -13.92
N VAL A 230 -9.08 -4.50 -14.75
CA VAL A 230 -8.42 -5.75 -14.33
C VAL A 230 -7.32 -6.18 -15.29
N ASN A 231 -6.25 -6.74 -14.72
CA ASN A 231 -5.13 -7.29 -15.48
C ASN A 231 -5.55 -8.59 -16.19
N GLY A 232 -5.69 -8.54 -17.51
CA GLY A 232 -6.05 -9.68 -18.35
C GLY A 232 -4.95 -10.75 -18.45
N ASP A 233 -3.70 -10.39 -18.17
CA ASP A 233 -2.56 -11.31 -18.22
C ASP A 233 -2.36 -12.09 -16.90
N ASP A 234 -3.06 -11.68 -15.82
CA ASP A 234 -2.96 -12.36 -14.53
C ASP A 234 -3.83 -13.65 -14.52
N PRO A 235 -3.25 -14.82 -14.21
CA PRO A 235 -3.96 -16.10 -14.24
C PRO A 235 -5.11 -16.19 -13.24
N TRP A 236 -5.15 -15.33 -12.21
CA TRP A 236 -6.20 -15.29 -11.21
C TRP A 236 -7.39 -14.43 -11.60
N THR A 237 -7.28 -13.64 -12.66
CA THR A 237 -8.37 -12.75 -13.13
C THR A 237 -9.70 -13.50 -13.38
N PRO A 238 -9.75 -14.70 -13.98
CA PRO A 238 -11.01 -15.42 -14.14
C PRO A 238 -11.70 -15.79 -12.82
N ARG A 239 -10.91 -16.16 -11.78
CA ARG A 239 -11.46 -16.44 -10.44
C ARG A 239 -11.91 -15.16 -9.74
N LEU A 240 -11.10 -14.11 -9.83
CA LEU A 240 -11.39 -12.78 -9.25
C LEU A 240 -12.75 -12.25 -9.74
N LEU A 241 -13.07 -12.49 -11.00
CA LEU A 241 -14.27 -11.98 -11.66
C LEU A 241 -15.48 -12.92 -11.60
N LYS A 242 -15.34 -14.11 -11.02
CA LYS A 242 -16.39 -15.14 -11.01
C LYS A 242 -17.77 -14.62 -10.57
N ASP A 243 -17.78 -13.79 -9.52
CA ASP A 243 -19.02 -13.23 -8.94
C ASP A 243 -19.04 -11.69 -9.03
N ALA A 244 -18.29 -11.11 -9.97
CA ALA A 244 -18.23 -9.66 -10.19
C ALA A 244 -19.58 -9.15 -10.72
N THR A 245 -20.01 -8.01 -10.21
CA THR A 245 -21.25 -7.32 -10.60
C THR A 245 -20.98 -6.04 -11.39
N CYS A 246 -19.71 -5.63 -11.50
CA CYS A 246 -19.28 -4.42 -12.17
C CYS A 246 -19.14 -4.60 -13.69
N GLN A 247 -19.07 -3.48 -14.41
CA GLN A 247 -18.63 -3.46 -15.80
C GLN A 247 -17.13 -3.73 -15.86
N VAL A 248 -16.70 -4.86 -16.43
CA VAL A 248 -15.29 -5.21 -16.54
C VAL A 248 -14.65 -4.53 -17.75
N ARG A 249 -13.45 -3.97 -17.53
CA ARG A 249 -12.51 -3.50 -18.56
C ARG A 249 -11.17 -4.14 -18.32
N THR A 250 -10.64 -4.81 -19.33
CA THR A 250 -9.36 -5.51 -19.24
C THR A 250 -8.21 -4.67 -19.75
N TYR A 251 -7.04 -4.85 -19.14
CA TYR A 251 -5.78 -4.35 -19.71
C TYR A 251 -4.74 -5.48 -19.73
N GLY A 252 -3.75 -5.37 -20.62
CA GLY A 252 -2.70 -6.38 -20.75
C GLY A 252 -1.59 -5.99 -21.71
N VAL A 253 -0.52 -6.80 -21.66
CA VAL A 253 0.65 -6.70 -22.54
C VAL A 253 0.73 -7.91 -23.47
N LYS A 254 0.29 -9.08 -22.97
CA LYS A 254 0.42 -10.39 -23.64
C LYS A 254 -0.90 -10.88 -24.23
N SER A 255 -2.01 -10.59 -23.57
CA SER A 255 -3.33 -11.05 -23.96
C SER A 255 -4.12 -10.00 -24.74
N GLU A 256 -5.15 -10.43 -25.46
CA GLU A 256 -6.16 -9.53 -25.99
C GLU A 256 -6.92 -8.86 -24.84
N ALA A 257 -6.94 -7.53 -24.84
CA ALA A 257 -7.57 -6.72 -23.81
C ALA A 257 -8.17 -5.42 -24.40
N ASP A 258 -9.04 -4.76 -23.64
CA ASP A 258 -9.64 -3.47 -24.03
C ASP A 258 -8.59 -2.35 -24.16
N LEU A 259 -7.53 -2.42 -23.34
CA LEU A 259 -6.38 -1.53 -23.36
C LEU A 259 -5.09 -2.36 -23.35
N ARG A 260 -4.21 -2.17 -24.36
CA ARG A 260 -2.96 -2.93 -24.50
C ARG A 260 -1.75 -2.04 -24.57
N ALA A 261 -0.60 -2.56 -24.11
CA ALA A 261 0.70 -1.97 -24.41
C ALA A 261 1.36 -2.69 -25.59
N GLU A 262 1.79 -1.92 -26.57
CA GLU A 262 2.57 -2.40 -27.73
C GLU A 262 3.88 -1.60 -27.82
N ASN A 263 4.90 -2.15 -28.52
CA ASN A 263 6.19 -1.48 -28.70
C ASN A 263 6.88 -1.08 -27.38
N VAL A 264 6.85 -1.97 -26.38
CA VAL A 264 7.41 -1.68 -25.05
C VAL A 264 8.93 -1.54 -25.11
N VAL A 265 9.44 -0.43 -24.56
CA VAL A 265 10.87 -0.14 -24.40
C VAL A 265 11.14 0.13 -22.93
N LEU A 266 12.07 -0.64 -22.35
CA LEU A 266 12.52 -0.50 -20.96
C LEU A 266 13.90 0.17 -20.93
N SER A 267 14.12 1.06 -19.96
CA SER A 267 15.40 1.73 -19.74
C SER A 267 15.58 2.07 -18.26
N ALA A 268 16.81 2.36 -17.83
CA ALA A 268 17.10 2.80 -16.47
C ALA A 268 16.40 4.13 -16.09
N ASN A 269 16.00 4.94 -17.09
CA ASN A 269 15.34 6.22 -16.88
C ASN A 269 13.81 6.14 -17.01
N GLY A 270 13.25 4.94 -17.19
CA GLY A 270 11.80 4.78 -17.32
C GLY A 270 11.37 3.84 -18.42
N ILE A 271 10.09 3.87 -18.73
CA ILE A 271 9.44 3.05 -19.75
C ILE A 271 8.82 3.89 -20.85
N ALA A 272 8.72 3.33 -22.05
CA ALA A 272 7.92 3.88 -23.15
C ALA A 272 7.16 2.75 -23.85
N PHE A 273 5.93 3.01 -24.27
CA PHE A 273 5.10 2.06 -25.04
C PHE A 273 3.96 2.79 -25.74
N ASP A 274 3.29 2.13 -26.67
CA ASP A 274 2.05 2.60 -27.25
C ASP A 274 0.86 2.01 -26.47
N ALA A 275 0.01 2.87 -25.88
CA ALA A 275 -1.28 2.46 -25.32
C ALA A 275 -2.29 2.35 -26.47
N VAL A 276 -2.86 1.16 -26.66
CA VAL A 276 -3.73 0.82 -27.79
C VAL A 276 -5.10 0.38 -27.28
N THR A 277 -6.14 1.05 -27.76
CA THR A 277 -7.54 0.64 -27.64
C THR A 277 -8.10 0.27 -29.01
N LYS A 278 -9.37 -0.11 -29.08
CA LYS A 278 -10.04 -0.36 -30.37
C LYS A 278 -10.09 0.87 -31.29
N THR A 279 -10.01 2.08 -30.73
CA THR A 279 -10.27 3.32 -31.45
C THR A 279 -9.05 4.23 -31.57
N GLU A 280 -8.06 4.08 -30.71
CA GLU A 280 -6.91 4.99 -30.69
C GLU A 280 -5.61 4.29 -30.26
N ARG A 281 -4.49 4.91 -30.65
CA ARG A 281 -3.13 4.56 -30.24
C ARG A 281 -2.43 5.83 -29.77
N VAL A 282 -1.92 5.81 -28.54
CA VAL A 282 -1.27 6.97 -27.94
C VAL A 282 0.09 6.55 -27.34
N PRO A 283 1.20 7.22 -27.69
CA PRO A 283 2.50 6.94 -27.10
C PRO A 283 2.52 7.41 -25.65
N ILE A 284 3.01 6.53 -24.77
CA ILE A 284 3.12 6.74 -23.33
C ILE A 284 4.60 6.76 -22.95
N ARG A 285 4.96 7.64 -22.02
CA ARG A 285 6.26 7.68 -21.35
C ARG A 285 6.05 7.87 -19.85
N VAL A 286 6.79 7.10 -19.05
CA VAL A 286 6.81 7.23 -17.58
C VAL A 286 8.26 7.16 -17.14
N ASN A 287 8.67 8.09 -16.27
CA ASN A 287 10.04 8.21 -15.79
C ASN A 287 10.35 7.29 -14.58
N ILE A 288 9.71 6.13 -14.54
CA ILE A 288 9.91 5.08 -13.53
C ILE A 288 10.27 3.80 -14.26
N PRO A 289 11.44 3.18 -14.00
CA PRO A 289 11.89 1.99 -14.73
C PRO A 289 11.16 0.72 -14.29
N GLY A 290 11.27 -0.31 -15.14
CA GLY A 290 10.82 -1.69 -14.87
C GLY A 290 9.58 -2.12 -15.64
N GLY A 291 9.57 -3.40 -16.07
CA GLY A 291 8.48 -3.97 -16.87
C GLY A 291 7.12 -3.96 -16.15
N PHE A 292 7.11 -4.10 -14.81
CA PHE A 292 5.89 -3.99 -14.00
C PHE A 292 5.22 -2.61 -14.11
N MET A 293 6.01 -1.55 -14.40
CA MET A 293 5.47 -0.20 -14.59
C MET A 293 4.59 -0.06 -15.82
N VAL A 294 4.78 -0.93 -16.82
CA VAL A 294 3.88 -0.99 -17.97
C VAL A 294 2.48 -1.38 -17.50
N TYR A 295 2.37 -2.42 -16.65
CA TYR A 295 1.09 -2.86 -16.09
C TYR A 295 0.47 -1.82 -15.15
N ASN A 296 1.25 -1.22 -14.24
CA ASN A 296 0.76 -0.16 -13.35
C ASN A 296 0.33 1.10 -14.13
N THR A 297 0.96 1.35 -15.27
CA THR A 297 0.53 2.46 -16.14
C THR A 297 -0.75 2.11 -16.89
N LEU A 298 -0.89 0.88 -17.37
CA LEU A 298 -2.11 0.44 -18.05
C LEU A 298 -3.33 0.45 -17.11
N ASP A 299 -3.16 0.02 -15.85
CA ASP A 299 -4.25 0.04 -14.89
C ASP A 299 -4.72 1.47 -14.58
N VAL A 300 -3.78 2.41 -14.43
CA VAL A 300 -4.05 3.84 -14.26
C VAL A 300 -4.75 4.45 -15.49
N LEU A 301 -4.28 4.12 -16.69
CA LEU A 301 -4.90 4.58 -17.95
C LEU A 301 -6.32 4.01 -18.10
N GLY A 302 -6.51 2.72 -17.77
CA GLY A 302 -7.82 2.08 -17.76
C GLY A 302 -8.80 2.75 -16.78
N ALA A 303 -8.34 3.10 -15.60
CA ALA A 303 -9.12 3.83 -14.59
C ALA A 303 -9.42 5.27 -15.07
N ALA A 304 -8.45 5.97 -15.63
CA ALA A 304 -8.63 7.31 -16.20
C ALA A 304 -9.68 7.31 -17.31
N LEU A 305 -9.63 6.34 -18.23
CA LEU A 305 -10.64 6.14 -19.27
C LEU A 305 -12.04 5.86 -18.68
N ALA A 306 -12.12 5.05 -17.62
CA ALA A 306 -13.39 4.78 -16.94
C ALA A 306 -13.99 6.06 -16.32
N LEU A 307 -13.14 6.98 -15.88
CA LEU A 307 -13.52 8.29 -15.35
C LEU A 307 -13.68 9.37 -16.43
N GLY A 308 -13.59 9.02 -17.71
CA GLY A 308 -13.76 9.94 -18.83
C GLY A 308 -12.58 10.88 -19.06
N ILE A 309 -11.36 10.49 -18.67
CA ILE A 309 -10.12 11.20 -19.00
C ILE A 309 -9.47 10.52 -20.19
N SER A 310 -9.07 11.30 -21.21
CA SER A 310 -8.49 10.76 -22.45
C SER A 310 -7.10 10.16 -22.22
N LEU A 311 -6.69 9.19 -23.06
CA LEU A 311 -5.32 8.67 -23.05
C LEU A 311 -4.29 9.78 -23.28
N LYS A 312 -4.61 10.75 -24.13
CA LYS A 312 -3.73 11.87 -24.46
C LYS A 312 -3.48 12.79 -23.25
N ASP A 313 -4.52 13.11 -22.49
CA ASP A 313 -4.38 13.95 -21.29
C ASP A 313 -3.61 13.19 -20.20
N SER A 314 -3.92 11.89 -20.03
CA SER A 314 -3.19 11.01 -19.10
C SER A 314 -1.72 10.89 -19.48
N ALA A 315 -1.39 10.72 -20.77
CA ALA A 315 -0.01 10.65 -21.28
C ALA A 315 0.77 11.94 -20.99
N ALA A 316 0.13 13.10 -21.17
CA ALA A 316 0.75 14.40 -20.91
C ALA A 316 1.11 14.60 -19.43
N VAL A 317 0.33 14.04 -18.50
CA VAL A 317 0.60 14.04 -17.07
C VAL A 317 1.70 13.04 -16.74
N LEU A 318 1.56 11.79 -17.17
CA LEU A 318 2.49 10.69 -16.84
C LEU A 318 3.94 10.99 -17.27
N ALA A 319 4.12 11.66 -18.39
CA ALA A 319 5.44 12.09 -18.87
C ALA A 319 6.15 13.08 -17.93
N LYS A 320 5.40 13.75 -17.04
CA LYS A 320 5.92 14.76 -16.10
C LYS A 320 5.92 14.29 -14.65
N VAL A 321 5.21 13.20 -14.35
CA VAL A 321 5.17 12.67 -12.97
C VAL A 321 6.58 12.24 -12.58
N PRO A 322 7.11 12.75 -11.46
CA PRO A 322 8.35 12.24 -10.90
C PRO A 322 8.14 10.81 -10.41
N HIS A 323 9.23 10.19 -9.96
CA HIS A 323 9.17 8.89 -9.29
C HIS A 323 8.14 8.87 -8.14
N VAL A 324 7.63 7.70 -7.80
CA VAL A 324 6.89 7.49 -6.56
C VAL A 324 7.90 7.23 -5.45
N GLN A 325 7.86 8.04 -4.41
CA GLN A 325 8.83 7.98 -3.32
C GLN A 325 8.96 6.56 -2.75
N GLY A 326 10.20 6.05 -2.76
CA GLY A 326 10.53 4.73 -2.24
C GLY A 326 10.01 3.54 -3.06
N ARG A 327 9.69 3.72 -4.35
CA ARG A 327 9.22 2.66 -5.26
C ARG A 327 10.00 2.71 -6.56
N VAL A 328 11.09 1.95 -6.65
CA VAL A 328 12.08 1.99 -7.75
C VAL A 328 12.41 3.44 -8.12
N GLU A 329 12.61 4.24 -7.09
CA GLU A 329 12.82 5.68 -7.20
C GLU A 329 14.21 5.96 -7.76
N VAL A 330 14.28 6.60 -8.92
CA VAL A 330 15.55 7.02 -9.51
C VAL A 330 16.09 8.24 -8.76
N VAL A 331 17.25 8.09 -8.12
CA VAL A 331 17.95 9.20 -7.48
C VAL A 331 18.84 9.90 -8.51
N PRO A 332 18.77 11.23 -8.67
CA PRO A 332 19.61 11.95 -9.60
C PRO A 332 21.10 11.79 -9.31
N THR A 333 21.88 11.36 -10.30
CA THR A 333 23.36 11.19 -10.21
C THR A 333 24.05 12.00 -11.32
N PRO A 334 23.96 13.35 -11.29
CA PRO A 334 24.51 14.19 -12.35
C PRO A 334 26.00 13.98 -12.55
N GLY A 335 26.43 13.77 -13.81
CA GLY A 335 27.84 13.60 -14.15
C GLY A 335 28.42 12.22 -13.87
N LYS A 336 27.62 11.28 -13.38
CA LYS A 336 28.01 9.88 -13.19
C LYS A 336 27.46 8.99 -14.30
N ASP A 337 28.12 7.89 -14.56
CA ASP A 337 27.76 6.90 -15.58
C ASP A 337 27.12 5.62 -14.96
N TYR A 338 26.60 5.72 -13.75
CA TYR A 338 25.81 4.71 -13.05
C TYR A 338 24.47 5.30 -12.57
N THR A 339 23.52 4.44 -12.22
CA THR A 339 22.19 4.81 -11.71
C THR A 339 22.02 4.33 -10.27
N ILE A 340 21.37 5.14 -9.42
CA ILE A 340 20.96 4.75 -8.07
C ILE A 340 19.43 4.68 -8.03
N LEU A 341 18.92 3.59 -7.45
CA LEU A 341 17.50 3.37 -7.19
C LEU A 341 17.27 3.17 -5.70
N ILE A 342 16.17 3.72 -5.18
CA ILE A 342 15.69 3.47 -3.82
C ILE A 342 14.39 2.67 -3.90
N ASP A 343 14.28 1.59 -3.12
CA ASP A 343 13.06 0.79 -3.01
C ASP A 343 12.77 0.32 -1.58
N TYR A 344 11.48 0.18 -1.26
CA TYR A 344 11.02 -0.30 0.05
C TYR A 344 11.08 -1.83 0.20
N ALA A 345 11.70 -2.54 -0.71
CA ALA A 345 11.84 -4.00 -0.69
C ALA A 345 12.56 -4.47 0.59
N HIS A 346 11.79 -4.97 1.57
CA HIS A 346 12.25 -5.41 2.88
C HIS A 346 11.82 -6.84 3.22
N THR A 347 11.27 -7.58 2.25
CA THR A 347 10.95 -9.01 2.32
C THR A 347 11.68 -9.75 1.22
N PRO A 348 11.93 -11.07 1.36
CA PRO A 348 12.60 -11.84 0.32
C PRO A 348 11.95 -11.70 -1.06
N ASP A 349 10.63 -11.84 -1.12
CA ASP A 349 9.89 -11.80 -2.40
C ASP A 349 9.91 -10.40 -3.02
N SER A 350 9.80 -9.33 -2.22
CA SER A 350 9.91 -7.96 -2.73
C SER A 350 11.32 -7.65 -3.24
N MET A 351 12.34 -8.20 -2.59
CA MET A 351 13.73 -8.04 -3.02
C MET A 351 14.00 -8.79 -4.33
N VAL A 352 13.51 -10.03 -4.47
CA VAL A 352 13.54 -10.75 -5.75
C VAL A 352 12.88 -9.93 -6.84
N ASN A 353 11.67 -9.43 -6.60
CA ASN A 353 10.91 -8.67 -7.59
C ASN A 353 11.64 -7.40 -8.06
N VAL A 354 12.20 -6.61 -7.14
CA VAL A 354 12.90 -5.38 -7.53
C VAL A 354 14.21 -5.69 -8.26
N LEU A 355 15.00 -6.68 -7.82
CA LEU A 355 16.26 -7.02 -8.45
C LEU A 355 16.05 -7.69 -9.83
N GLN A 356 15.05 -8.56 -9.98
CA GLN A 356 14.65 -9.08 -11.30
C GLN A 356 14.25 -7.95 -12.24
N THR A 357 13.45 -7.01 -11.76
CA THR A 357 13.04 -5.84 -12.53
C THR A 357 14.25 -5.02 -12.99
N VAL A 358 15.22 -4.80 -12.11
CA VAL A 358 16.44 -4.07 -12.47
C VAL A 358 17.22 -4.80 -13.54
N LYS A 359 17.32 -6.12 -13.46
CA LYS A 359 18.01 -6.94 -14.50
C LYS A 359 17.36 -6.86 -15.89
N GLU A 360 16.09 -6.49 -16.00
CA GLU A 360 15.43 -6.31 -17.31
C GLU A 360 16.01 -5.14 -18.12
N PHE A 361 16.61 -4.14 -17.47
CA PHE A 361 17.10 -2.94 -18.12
C PHE A 361 18.56 -2.58 -17.78
N ALA A 362 19.16 -3.16 -16.75
CA ALA A 362 20.56 -2.93 -16.38
C ALA A 362 21.50 -3.37 -17.51
N LYS A 363 22.43 -2.49 -17.89
CA LYS A 363 23.46 -2.78 -18.89
C LYS A 363 24.77 -3.19 -18.23
N GLY A 364 25.04 -2.68 -17.01
CA GLY A 364 26.15 -3.04 -16.15
C GLY A 364 25.71 -3.98 -15.03
N ARG A 365 26.45 -3.97 -13.91
CA ARG A 365 26.13 -4.79 -12.74
C ARG A 365 24.88 -4.27 -12.03
N THR A 366 24.08 -5.18 -11.47
CA THR A 366 23.08 -4.88 -10.45
C THR A 366 23.75 -5.01 -9.09
N VAL A 367 23.86 -3.91 -8.34
CA VAL A 367 24.47 -3.85 -7.01
C VAL A 367 23.38 -3.66 -5.97
N ALA A 368 23.17 -4.65 -5.09
CA ALA A 368 22.15 -4.57 -4.04
C ALA A 368 22.74 -4.08 -2.72
N VAL A 369 22.26 -2.96 -2.17
CA VAL A 369 22.61 -2.46 -0.84
C VAL A 369 21.39 -2.70 0.07
N PHE A 370 21.52 -3.57 1.08
CA PHE A 370 20.38 -3.96 1.88
C PHE A 370 20.76 -4.41 3.30
N GLY A 371 19.78 -4.39 4.18
CA GLY A 371 19.84 -4.94 5.52
C GLY A 371 18.49 -5.53 5.94
N CYS A 372 18.41 -5.99 7.18
CA CYS A 372 17.18 -6.48 7.78
C CYS A 372 16.85 -5.71 9.07
N GLY A 373 15.54 -5.52 9.32
CA GLY A 373 15.09 -4.90 10.56
C GLY A 373 15.24 -5.84 11.77
N GLY A 374 15.65 -5.26 12.91
CA GLY A 374 15.60 -5.92 14.22
C GLY A 374 14.18 -6.02 14.75
N ASP A 375 13.97 -6.84 15.80
CA ASP A 375 12.67 -7.11 16.44
C ASP A 375 11.58 -7.54 15.42
N ARG A 376 12.02 -8.31 14.43
CA ARG A 376 11.18 -8.85 13.35
C ARG A 376 11.52 -10.33 13.11
N ASP A 377 10.78 -10.96 12.22
CA ASP A 377 11.00 -12.35 11.83
C ASP A 377 12.46 -12.58 11.38
N LYS A 378 13.19 -13.34 12.17
CA LYS A 378 14.59 -13.69 11.90
C LYS A 378 14.74 -14.71 10.76
N THR A 379 13.70 -15.52 10.51
CA THR A 379 13.75 -16.57 9.47
C THR A 379 13.85 -16.01 8.05
N LYS A 380 13.44 -14.75 7.87
CA LYS A 380 13.57 -14.07 6.59
C LYS A 380 15.01 -13.62 6.27
N ARG A 381 15.90 -13.46 7.29
CA ARG A 381 17.24 -12.87 7.12
C ARG A 381 18.11 -13.65 6.12
N PRO A 382 18.32 -14.97 6.26
CA PRO A 382 19.08 -15.71 5.27
C PRO A 382 18.36 -15.77 3.90
N ARG A 383 17.03 -15.71 3.87
CA ARG A 383 16.27 -15.65 2.61
C ARG A 383 16.46 -14.30 1.88
N MET A 384 16.63 -13.21 2.61
CA MET A 384 17.00 -11.90 2.05
C MET A 384 18.42 -11.96 1.45
N GLY A 385 19.37 -12.55 2.18
CA GLY A 385 20.73 -12.80 1.67
C GLY A 385 20.72 -13.63 0.37
N LYS A 386 19.92 -14.71 0.35
CA LYS A 386 19.77 -15.55 -0.84
C LYS A 386 19.13 -14.78 -2.01
N ALA A 387 18.14 -13.96 -1.77
CA ALA A 387 17.51 -13.11 -2.81
C ALA A 387 18.56 -12.16 -3.44
N ALA A 388 19.41 -11.53 -2.61
CA ALA A 388 20.49 -10.70 -3.11
C ALA A 388 21.53 -11.53 -3.89
N ALA A 389 21.92 -12.67 -3.36
CA ALA A 389 22.90 -13.57 -3.99
C ALA A 389 22.44 -14.11 -5.36
N ASP A 390 21.16 -14.45 -5.49
CA ASP A 390 20.59 -15.01 -6.72
C ASP A 390 20.35 -13.94 -7.81
N TRP A 391 20.06 -12.69 -7.41
CA TRP A 391 19.52 -11.67 -8.32
C TRP A 391 20.37 -10.40 -8.44
N SER A 392 21.49 -10.28 -7.73
CA SER A 392 22.45 -9.20 -7.96
C SER A 392 23.78 -9.74 -8.48
N ASP A 393 24.61 -8.85 -9.02
CA ASP A 393 25.97 -9.19 -9.46
C ASP A 393 27.00 -8.83 -8.37
N PHE A 394 26.58 -8.01 -7.40
CA PHE A 394 27.31 -7.67 -6.20
C PHE A 394 26.33 -7.26 -5.09
N ALA A 395 26.65 -7.55 -3.84
CA ALA A 395 25.83 -7.14 -2.71
C ALA A 395 26.64 -6.39 -1.64
N VAL A 396 26.04 -5.36 -1.05
CA VAL A 396 26.55 -4.69 0.15
C VAL A 396 25.56 -4.94 1.28
N VAL A 397 25.99 -5.74 2.26
CA VAL A 397 25.17 -6.10 3.41
C VAL A 397 25.42 -5.08 4.52
N THR A 398 24.35 -4.45 5.01
CA THR A 398 24.44 -3.33 5.96
C THR A 398 23.32 -3.36 7.00
N THR A 399 23.28 -2.37 7.87
CA THR A 399 22.20 -2.16 8.84
C THR A 399 20.97 -1.51 8.18
N ASP A 400 19.78 -1.96 8.57
CA ASP A 400 18.51 -1.28 8.29
C ASP A 400 18.04 -0.53 9.56
N ASN A 401 16.91 -0.89 10.17
CA ASN A 401 16.45 -0.42 11.49
C ASN A 401 16.79 -1.49 12.53
N PRO A 402 17.91 -1.42 13.25
CA PRO A 402 18.32 -2.49 14.18
C PRO A 402 17.41 -2.58 15.40
N ARG A 403 16.70 -1.52 15.75
CA ARG A 403 15.83 -1.40 16.92
C ARG A 403 16.60 -1.77 18.20
N THR A 404 16.20 -2.84 18.89
CA THR A 404 16.88 -3.28 20.13
C THR A 404 17.95 -4.35 19.91
N GLU A 405 18.09 -4.86 18.67
CA GLU A 405 19.08 -5.88 18.34
C GLU A 405 20.43 -5.27 17.94
N GLU A 406 21.50 -6.02 18.19
CA GLU A 406 22.85 -5.68 17.77
C GLU A 406 23.00 -5.75 16.24
N PRO A 407 23.40 -4.67 15.53
CA PRO A 407 23.52 -4.65 14.07
C PRO A 407 24.34 -5.81 13.50
N ALA A 408 25.52 -6.08 14.07
CA ALA A 408 26.38 -7.16 13.64
C ALA A 408 25.74 -8.55 13.80
N ALA A 409 24.83 -8.74 14.76
CA ALA A 409 24.09 -9.99 14.91
C ALA A 409 23.08 -10.18 13.78
N ILE A 410 22.37 -9.12 13.39
CA ILE A 410 21.44 -9.15 12.27
C ILE A 410 22.17 -9.47 10.96
N ILE A 411 23.32 -8.84 10.72
CA ILE A 411 24.15 -9.09 9.55
C ILE A 411 24.60 -10.57 9.51
N ARG A 412 25.07 -11.10 10.62
CA ARG A 412 25.46 -12.53 10.70
C ARG A 412 24.32 -13.49 10.33
N ASP A 413 23.07 -13.13 10.66
CA ASP A 413 21.91 -13.94 10.28
C ASP A 413 21.57 -13.85 8.78
N ILE A 414 22.02 -12.82 8.08
CA ILE A 414 21.82 -12.63 6.62
C ILE A 414 22.84 -13.47 5.82
N LEU A 415 24.11 -13.52 6.26
CA LEU A 415 25.22 -14.06 5.50
C LEU A 415 25.05 -15.52 5.04
N PRO A 416 24.40 -16.44 5.80
CA PRO A 416 24.15 -17.79 5.32
C PRO A 416 23.37 -17.86 3.99
N GLY A 417 22.68 -16.80 3.61
CA GLY A 417 22.05 -16.72 2.29
C GLY A 417 23.01 -16.70 1.10
N PHE A 418 24.28 -16.43 1.33
CA PHE A 418 25.33 -16.42 0.30
C PHE A 418 26.15 -17.71 0.23
N ASP A 419 26.00 -18.66 1.18
CA ASP A 419 26.85 -19.84 1.30
C ASP A 419 26.91 -20.70 0.02
N ASP A 420 25.79 -20.82 -0.70
CA ASP A 420 25.68 -21.61 -1.95
C ASP A 420 25.79 -20.74 -3.21
N SER A 421 26.29 -19.49 -3.11
CA SER A 421 26.40 -18.54 -4.21
C SER A 421 27.84 -18.11 -4.47
N ASN A 422 28.13 -17.79 -5.73
CA ASN A 422 29.40 -17.16 -6.13
C ASN A 422 29.29 -15.63 -6.21
N THR A 423 28.16 -15.06 -5.86
CA THR A 423 27.95 -13.61 -5.90
C THR A 423 28.81 -12.93 -4.84
N PRO A 424 29.73 -12.06 -5.24
CA PRO A 424 30.58 -11.35 -4.29
C PRO A 424 29.77 -10.38 -3.46
N TYR A 425 30.16 -10.24 -2.18
CA TYR A 425 29.55 -9.27 -1.30
C TYR A 425 30.58 -8.57 -0.41
N GLU A 426 30.20 -7.41 0.09
CA GLU A 426 30.92 -6.65 1.12
C GLU A 426 30.01 -6.45 2.34
N VAL A 427 30.58 -6.40 3.53
CA VAL A 427 29.86 -6.08 4.77
C VAL A 427 30.31 -4.71 5.26
N VAL A 428 29.40 -3.75 5.23
CA VAL A 428 29.63 -2.40 5.76
C VAL A 428 28.51 -2.12 6.74
N GLU A 429 28.80 -2.22 8.04
CA GLU A 429 27.77 -2.16 9.10
C GLU A 429 26.99 -0.84 9.08
N ASP A 430 27.69 0.31 9.02
CA ASP A 430 27.04 1.61 8.92
C ASP A 430 26.42 1.82 7.54
N ARG A 431 25.12 2.12 7.51
CA ARG A 431 24.38 2.25 6.25
C ARG A 431 24.80 3.47 5.43
N VAL A 432 25.18 4.57 6.07
CA VAL A 432 25.67 5.77 5.37
C VAL A 432 26.97 5.43 4.65
N GLU A 433 27.89 4.75 5.34
CA GLU A 433 29.16 4.33 4.77
C GLU A 433 28.96 3.22 3.70
N ALA A 434 27.97 2.35 3.86
CA ALA A 434 27.61 1.34 2.86
C ALA A 434 27.15 1.96 1.53
N ILE A 435 26.33 3.00 1.60
CA ILE A 435 25.87 3.73 0.41
C ILE A 435 27.07 4.42 -0.26
N ARG A 436 27.90 5.12 0.51
CA ARG A 436 29.11 5.78 0.01
C ARG A 436 30.09 4.77 -0.62
N TRP A 437 30.29 3.65 0.05
CA TRP A 437 31.13 2.56 -0.48
C TRP A 437 30.63 2.06 -1.84
N ALA A 438 29.32 1.81 -1.96
CA ALA A 438 28.71 1.38 -3.21
C ALA A 438 28.90 2.40 -4.34
N MET A 439 28.79 3.70 -4.02
CA MET A 439 29.01 4.79 -4.98
C MET A 439 30.48 4.89 -5.42
N ASP A 440 31.44 4.75 -4.49
CA ASP A 440 32.87 4.82 -4.76
C ASP A 440 33.40 3.62 -5.61
N HIS A 441 32.72 2.46 -5.51
CA HIS A 441 33.05 1.24 -6.24
C HIS A 441 32.16 0.98 -7.45
N ALA A 442 31.28 1.95 -7.78
CA ALA A 442 30.41 1.87 -8.95
C ALA A 442 31.23 1.83 -10.25
N GLN A 443 30.79 1.01 -11.17
CA GLN A 443 31.34 0.89 -12.53
C GLN A 443 30.34 1.51 -13.52
N LYS A 444 30.83 1.73 -14.73
CA LYS A 444 30.00 2.24 -15.81
C LYS A 444 28.78 1.35 -16.04
N ASP A 445 27.64 1.99 -16.23
CA ASP A 445 26.31 1.39 -16.47
C ASP A 445 25.78 0.53 -15.30
N ASP A 446 26.42 0.56 -14.11
CA ASP A 446 25.91 -0.09 -12.91
C ASP A 446 24.55 0.49 -12.48
N VAL A 447 23.72 -0.37 -11.91
CA VAL A 447 22.49 0.01 -11.22
C VAL A 447 22.62 -0.39 -9.75
N ILE A 448 22.78 0.58 -8.87
CA ILE A 448 22.84 0.42 -7.42
C ILE A 448 21.41 0.51 -6.87
N VAL A 449 20.95 -0.52 -6.17
CA VAL A 449 19.60 -0.58 -5.59
C VAL A 449 19.70 -0.53 -4.07
N LEU A 450 19.25 0.59 -3.47
CA LEU A 450 19.15 0.76 -2.03
C LEU A 450 17.82 0.17 -1.56
N CYS A 451 17.84 -1.04 -0.99
CA CYS A 451 16.66 -1.79 -0.58
C CYS A 451 16.39 -1.64 0.92
N GLY A 452 15.10 -1.60 1.28
CA GLY A 452 14.62 -1.68 2.66
C GLY A 452 13.95 -0.42 3.17
N LYS A 453 14.58 0.74 3.00
CA LYS A 453 14.12 2.03 3.57
C LYS A 453 13.03 2.71 2.74
N GLY A 454 13.18 2.70 1.41
CA GLY A 454 12.21 3.31 0.52
C GLY A 454 11.90 4.78 0.85
N HIS A 455 10.70 5.05 1.35
CA HIS A 455 10.26 6.40 1.74
C HIS A 455 10.69 6.82 3.15
N GLU A 456 11.26 5.92 3.96
CA GLU A 456 11.70 6.24 5.32
C GLU A 456 12.87 7.23 5.30
N THR A 457 12.79 8.28 6.11
CA THR A 457 13.83 9.32 6.29
C THR A 457 14.50 9.21 7.65
N TYR A 458 14.50 8.02 8.25
CA TYR A 458 15.06 7.78 9.57
C TYR A 458 15.67 6.39 9.69
N GLN A 459 16.54 6.20 10.68
CA GLN A 459 16.95 4.91 11.21
C GLN A 459 16.45 4.77 12.64
N GLU A 460 15.83 3.63 12.98
CA GLU A 460 15.29 3.34 14.32
C GLU A 460 16.31 2.52 15.12
N VAL A 461 16.83 3.10 16.22
CA VAL A 461 17.75 2.46 17.15
C VAL A 461 17.20 2.63 18.58
N ASN A 462 17.04 1.55 19.34
CA ASN A 462 16.51 1.55 20.71
C ASN A 462 15.22 2.39 20.85
N HIS A 463 14.27 2.18 19.94
CA HIS A 463 12.97 2.88 19.87
C HIS A 463 13.07 4.40 19.64
N GLN A 464 14.24 4.90 19.25
CA GLN A 464 14.44 6.29 18.85
C GLN A 464 14.68 6.37 17.35
N LYS A 465 14.08 7.37 16.70
CA LYS A 465 14.26 7.63 15.27
C LYS A 465 15.30 8.72 15.08
N PHE A 466 16.37 8.38 14.40
CA PHE A 466 17.42 9.32 13.99
C PHE A 466 17.24 9.66 12.51
N HIS A 467 17.38 10.92 12.16
CA HIS A 467 17.27 11.34 10.76
C HIS A 467 18.32 10.64 9.89
N MET A 468 17.88 10.02 8.81
CA MET A 468 18.71 9.38 7.79
C MET A 468 17.89 9.24 6.51
N ASP A 469 18.11 10.15 5.55
CA ASP A 469 17.50 10.07 4.21
C ASP A 469 18.56 9.65 3.20
N GLU A 470 18.33 8.55 2.52
CA GLU A 470 19.27 8.00 1.51
C GLU A 470 19.49 8.95 0.34
N ARG A 471 18.49 9.81 0.01
CA ARG A 471 18.59 10.84 -1.03
C ARG A 471 19.60 11.91 -0.67
N GLU A 472 19.54 12.34 0.59
CA GLU A 472 20.48 13.34 1.14
C GLU A 472 21.90 12.78 1.17
N ILE A 473 22.08 11.53 1.61
CA ILE A 473 23.38 10.85 1.64
C ILE A 473 24.00 10.80 0.25
N VAL A 474 23.21 10.41 -0.76
CA VAL A 474 23.66 10.36 -2.17
C VAL A 474 24.05 11.77 -2.65
N ALA A 475 23.20 12.76 -2.41
CA ALA A 475 23.44 14.14 -2.84
C ALA A 475 24.69 14.75 -2.16
N GLU A 476 24.87 14.53 -0.86
CA GLU A 476 26.04 14.97 -0.11
C GLU A 476 27.33 14.35 -0.64
N HIS A 477 27.31 13.03 -0.90
CA HIS A 477 28.49 12.33 -1.43
C HIS A 477 28.87 12.84 -2.81
N LEU A 478 27.91 13.05 -3.71
CA LEU A 478 28.14 13.63 -5.05
C LEU A 478 28.74 15.03 -4.96
N ASN A 479 28.29 15.85 -4.02
CA ASN A 479 28.78 17.22 -3.84
C ASN A 479 30.14 17.28 -3.13
N SER A 480 30.56 16.25 -2.41
CA SER A 480 31.84 16.19 -1.74
C SER A 480 33.05 16.05 -2.67
N GLY A 481 32.83 15.83 -3.96
CA GLY A 481 33.89 15.76 -4.99
C GLY A 481 34.81 14.54 -4.88
N ARG A 482 34.37 13.49 -4.17
CA ARG A 482 35.06 12.19 -4.08
C ARG A 482 34.59 11.24 -5.17
#